data_d91e719c10ffd1052ea1cd0384239b19
#
_entry.id   d91e719c10ffd1052ea1cd0384239b19
#
_cell.length_a   1.000
_cell.length_b   1.000
_cell.length_c   1.000
_cell.angle_alpha   90.00
_cell.angle_beta   90.00
_cell.angle_gamma   90.00
#
_symmetry.space_group_name_H-M   'P 1'
#
loop_
_entity.id
_entity.type
_entity.pdbx_description
1 polymer ?
#
loop_
_entity_poly.entity_id
_entity_poly.type
_entity_poly.pdbx_seq_one_letter_code
_entity_poly.pdbx_strand_id
1 'polypeptide(L)'
;MKAAYVPEAGDFVWLTFDPQAGREQAGRRPALVLSPRIYNAKAGLALVCPITGHAKGYPFEVAVPAGHGATGVILADHVKSVDWKARLAEKLGHCTSELFDEVRVRLAPLLGY
;
A
#
# COMPACT_ATOMS: atom_id res chain seq x y z
N MET A 1 -20.06 15.43 -13.27
CA MET A 1 -18.67 15.55 -12.80
C MET A 1 -18.34 14.39 -11.87
N LYS A 2 -17.22 13.74 -12.09
CA LYS A 2 -16.81 12.65 -11.21
C LYS A 2 -16.29 13.20 -9.90
N ALA A 3 -16.65 12.54 -8.79
CA ALA A 3 -16.01 12.82 -7.51
C ALA A 3 -14.54 12.43 -7.61
N ALA A 4 -13.67 13.18 -6.94
CA ALA A 4 -12.27 12.85 -6.87
C ALA A 4 -12.08 11.56 -6.07
N TYR A 5 -11.14 10.74 -6.50
CA TYR A 5 -10.83 9.50 -5.79
C TYR A 5 -10.14 9.81 -4.46
N VAL A 6 -10.60 9.16 -3.41
CA VAL A 6 -9.93 9.15 -2.11
C VAL A 6 -9.62 7.70 -1.77
N PRO A 7 -8.35 7.35 -1.48
CA PRO A 7 -8.00 5.99 -1.14
C PRO A 7 -8.76 5.45 0.07
N GLU A 8 -9.12 4.17 0.00
CA GLU A 8 -9.79 3.44 1.08
C GLU A 8 -8.90 2.33 1.57
N ALA A 9 -8.99 1.98 2.85
CA ALA A 9 -8.26 0.83 3.40
C ALA A 9 -8.58 -0.42 2.58
N GLY A 10 -7.53 -1.12 2.17
CA GLY A 10 -7.65 -2.30 1.32
C GLY A 10 -7.55 -2.04 -0.16
N ASP A 11 -7.55 -0.77 -0.58
CA ASP A 11 -7.34 -0.46 -1.99
C ASP A 11 -5.91 -0.75 -2.40
N PHE A 12 -5.74 -1.34 -3.59
CA PHE A 12 -4.47 -1.31 -4.29
C PHE A 12 -4.44 -0.03 -5.11
N VAL A 13 -3.38 0.76 -4.97
CA VAL A 13 -3.22 2.03 -5.68
C VAL A 13 -1.88 2.08 -6.38
N TRP A 14 -1.84 2.81 -7.48
CA TRP A 14 -0.63 3.14 -8.20
C TRP A 14 -0.15 4.48 -7.67
N LEU A 15 1.10 4.55 -7.17
CA LEU A 15 1.65 5.76 -6.56
C LEU A 15 3.04 6.04 -7.09
N THR A 16 3.38 7.32 -7.17
CA THR A 16 4.74 7.74 -7.44
C THR A 16 5.51 7.80 -6.12
N PHE A 17 6.57 7.02 -6.03
CA PHE A 17 7.51 7.09 -4.90
C PHE A 17 8.73 7.85 -5.37
N ASP A 18 9.12 8.90 -4.66
CA ASP A 18 10.31 9.65 -5.00
C ASP A 18 11.56 8.78 -4.85
N PRO A 19 12.60 9.00 -5.65
CA PRO A 19 13.86 8.30 -5.46
C PRO A 19 14.38 8.50 -4.05
N GLN A 20 14.73 7.38 -3.40
CA GLN A 20 15.24 7.40 -2.04
C GLN A 20 16.62 6.77 -2.00
N ALA A 21 17.39 7.09 -0.97
CA ALA A 21 18.66 6.43 -0.73
C ALA A 21 18.43 5.03 -0.16
N GLY A 22 19.33 4.12 -0.47
CA GLY A 22 19.33 2.80 0.13
C GLY A 22 18.25 1.88 -0.40
N ARG A 23 17.46 1.31 0.52
CA ARG A 23 16.55 0.19 0.21
C ARG A 23 15.11 0.60 -0.01
N GLU A 24 14.80 1.89 0.04
CA GLU A 24 13.43 2.35 -0.15
C GLU A 24 13.01 2.21 -1.61
N GLN A 25 11.73 1.94 -1.80
CA GLN A 25 11.17 1.84 -3.14
C GLN A 25 11.16 3.21 -3.82
N ALA A 26 11.41 3.23 -5.13
CA ALA A 26 11.43 4.45 -5.93
C ALA A 26 10.63 4.23 -7.21
N GLY A 27 10.28 5.33 -7.90
CA GLY A 27 9.51 5.30 -9.13
C GLY A 27 8.03 5.10 -8.88
N ARG A 28 7.26 4.86 -9.97
CA ARG A 28 5.82 4.62 -9.85
C ARG A 28 5.57 3.14 -9.59
N ARG A 29 4.87 2.82 -8.51
CA ARG A 29 4.69 1.45 -8.07
C ARG A 29 3.33 1.24 -7.44
N PRO A 30 2.83 -0.01 -7.41
CA PRO A 30 1.62 -0.32 -6.66
C PRO A 30 1.89 -0.33 -5.17
N ALA A 31 0.84 -0.07 -4.41
CA ALA A 31 0.89 -0.10 -2.95
C ALA A 31 -0.47 -0.52 -2.40
N LEU A 32 -0.47 -1.05 -1.19
CA LEU A 32 -1.70 -1.37 -0.46
C LEU A 32 -1.98 -0.26 0.54
N VAL A 33 -3.20 0.29 0.50
CA VAL A 33 -3.64 1.33 1.44
C VAL A 33 -4.09 0.66 2.73
N LEU A 34 -3.57 1.13 3.87
CA LEU A 34 -3.90 0.59 5.18
C LEU A 34 -4.87 1.47 5.95
N SER A 35 -4.81 2.78 5.78
CA SER A 35 -5.62 3.71 6.57
C SER A 35 -6.99 3.95 5.93
N PRO A 36 -8.01 4.24 6.76
CA PRO A 36 -9.38 4.39 6.27
C PRO A 36 -9.58 5.69 5.50
N ARG A 37 -10.58 5.66 4.61
CA ARG A 37 -10.91 6.81 3.75
C ARG A 37 -11.13 8.08 4.56
N ILE A 38 -11.82 8.00 5.70
CA ILE A 38 -12.13 9.19 6.47
C ILE A 38 -10.86 9.92 6.93
N TYR A 39 -9.85 9.15 7.36
CA TYR A 39 -8.56 9.73 7.70
C TYR A 39 -7.87 10.29 6.45
N ASN A 40 -7.86 9.50 5.38
CA ASN A 40 -7.16 9.87 4.15
C ASN A 40 -7.71 11.16 3.54
N ALA A 41 -9.04 11.32 3.57
CA ALA A 41 -9.68 12.52 3.06
C ALA A 41 -9.36 13.75 3.90
N LYS A 42 -9.39 13.61 5.23
CA LYS A 42 -9.17 14.75 6.13
C LYS A 42 -7.71 15.14 6.24
N ALA A 43 -6.82 14.17 6.34
CA ALA A 43 -5.40 14.43 6.52
C ALA A 43 -4.67 14.75 5.22
N GLY A 44 -5.20 14.30 4.08
CA GLY A 44 -4.47 14.37 2.81
C GLY A 44 -3.31 13.38 2.74
N LEU A 45 -3.24 12.46 3.68
CA LEU A 45 -2.20 11.45 3.78
C LEU A 45 -2.85 10.07 3.78
N ALA A 46 -2.08 9.04 3.48
CA ALA A 46 -2.50 7.66 3.65
C ALA A 46 -1.31 6.83 4.11
N LEU A 47 -1.56 5.85 4.98
CA LEU A 47 -0.57 4.86 5.34
C LEU A 47 -0.63 3.75 4.30
N VAL A 48 0.51 3.44 3.70
CA VAL A 48 0.59 2.44 2.63
C VAL A 48 1.78 1.52 2.81
N CYS A 49 1.67 0.32 2.25
CA CYS A 49 2.79 -0.60 2.09
C CYS A 49 3.08 -0.75 0.60
N PRO A 50 4.31 -0.52 0.15
CA PRO A 50 4.64 -0.71 -1.26
C PRO A 50 4.61 -2.18 -1.66
N ILE A 51 4.39 -2.43 -2.94
CA ILE A 51 4.38 -3.76 -3.53
C ILE A 51 5.51 -3.85 -4.55
N THR A 52 6.29 -4.91 -4.48
CA THR A 52 7.39 -5.14 -5.41
C THR A 52 7.21 -6.44 -6.15
N GLY A 53 7.70 -6.50 -7.40
CA GLY A 53 7.76 -7.74 -8.15
C GLY A 53 8.93 -8.64 -7.79
N HIS A 54 9.79 -8.21 -6.88
CA HIS A 54 11.03 -8.92 -6.54
C HIS A 54 10.97 -9.51 -5.14
N ALA A 55 10.29 -10.65 -5.01
CA ALA A 55 10.22 -11.38 -3.74
C ALA A 55 11.61 -11.88 -3.34
N LYS A 56 11.97 -11.70 -2.07
CA LYS A 56 13.24 -12.16 -1.51
C LYS A 56 13.06 -13.24 -0.45
N GLY A 57 11.81 -13.59 -0.13
CA GLY A 57 11.52 -14.61 0.86
C GLY A 57 11.58 -14.12 2.30
N TYR A 58 11.52 -12.81 2.53
CA TYR A 58 11.52 -12.26 3.89
C TYR A 58 10.17 -12.49 4.59
N PRO A 59 10.18 -12.63 5.94
CA PRO A 59 8.95 -12.93 6.68
C PRO A 59 7.85 -11.89 6.57
N PHE A 60 8.20 -10.64 6.24
CA PHE A 60 7.22 -9.54 6.15
C PHE A 60 6.70 -9.32 4.73
N GLU A 61 7.07 -10.20 3.80
CA GLU A 61 6.51 -10.16 2.45
C GLU A 61 5.22 -10.96 2.43
N VAL A 62 4.17 -10.35 1.87
CA VAL A 62 2.88 -11.00 1.71
C VAL A 62 2.52 -11.03 0.23
N ALA A 63 2.40 -12.23 -0.33
CA ALA A 63 2.12 -12.41 -1.75
C ALA A 63 0.71 -11.92 -2.08
N VAL A 64 0.57 -11.22 -3.21
CA VAL A 64 -0.73 -10.80 -3.73
C VAL A 64 -1.24 -11.91 -4.65
N PRO A 65 -2.44 -12.48 -4.37
CA PRO A 65 -3.03 -13.46 -5.28
C PRO A 65 -3.33 -12.85 -6.64
N ALA A 66 -3.29 -13.66 -7.68
CA ALA A 66 -3.60 -13.22 -9.04
C ALA A 66 -5.04 -12.69 -9.14
N GLY A 67 -5.25 -11.69 -10.00
CA GLY A 67 -6.59 -11.20 -10.31
C GLY A 67 -7.11 -10.08 -9.39
N HIS A 68 -6.28 -9.54 -8.51
CA HIS A 68 -6.71 -8.52 -7.55
C HIS A 68 -6.26 -7.09 -7.91
N GLY A 69 -5.73 -6.89 -9.10
CA GLY A 69 -5.35 -5.56 -9.59
C GLY A 69 -3.89 -5.19 -9.40
N ALA A 70 -3.16 -5.93 -8.59
CA ALA A 70 -1.73 -5.76 -8.41
C ALA A 70 -1.05 -7.12 -8.40
N THR A 71 0.24 -7.17 -8.69
CA THR A 71 1.01 -8.41 -8.67
C THR A 71 2.31 -8.18 -7.91
N GLY A 72 2.79 -9.23 -7.26
CA GLY A 72 4.03 -9.19 -6.51
C GLY A 72 3.84 -9.47 -5.04
N VAL A 73 4.69 -8.90 -4.20
CA VAL A 73 4.61 -9.05 -2.75
C VAL A 73 4.47 -7.69 -2.07
N ILE A 74 3.62 -7.65 -1.06
CA ILE A 74 3.41 -6.47 -0.22
C ILE A 74 4.52 -6.45 0.83
N LEU A 75 5.22 -5.34 0.94
CA LEU A 75 6.29 -5.18 1.92
C LEU A 75 5.69 -4.60 3.20
N ALA A 76 5.21 -5.48 4.09
CA ALA A 76 4.50 -5.05 5.29
C ALA A 76 5.36 -4.23 6.24
N ASP A 77 6.67 -4.47 6.26
CA ASP A 77 7.60 -3.72 7.11
C ASP A 77 8.06 -2.39 6.50
N HIS A 78 7.62 -2.06 5.28
CA HIS A 78 7.92 -0.79 4.62
C HIS A 78 6.77 0.20 4.71
N VAL A 79 5.92 0.09 5.73
CA VAL A 79 4.80 1.00 5.90
C VAL A 79 5.28 2.44 5.97
N LYS A 80 4.59 3.32 5.25
CA LYS A 80 4.93 4.74 5.25
C LYS A 80 3.68 5.58 5.06
N SER A 81 3.77 6.83 5.51
CA SER A 81 2.74 7.84 5.27
C SER A 81 3.08 8.60 4.00
N VAL A 82 2.13 8.74 3.10
CA VAL A 82 2.35 9.43 1.82
C VAL A 82 1.24 10.45 1.57
N ASP A 83 1.60 11.54 0.89
CA ASP A 83 0.62 12.49 0.35
C ASP A 83 0.08 11.88 -0.94
N TRP A 84 -1.07 11.21 -0.82
CA TRP A 84 -1.59 10.41 -1.92
C TRP A 84 -2.02 11.25 -3.13
N LYS A 85 -2.41 12.51 -2.92
CA LYS A 85 -2.78 13.38 -4.02
C LYS A 85 -1.53 13.86 -4.78
N ALA A 86 -0.51 14.31 -4.05
CA ALA A 86 0.73 14.77 -4.65
C ALA A 86 1.44 13.62 -5.38
N ARG A 87 1.29 12.40 -4.87
CA ARG A 87 1.89 11.21 -5.49
C ARG A 87 0.99 10.55 -6.53
N LEU A 88 -0.07 11.24 -6.94
CA LEU A 88 -0.91 10.84 -8.08
C LEU A 88 -1.52 9.45 -7.89
N ALA A 89 -2.15 9.21 -6.75
CA ALA A 89 -2.78 7.92 -6.45
C ALA A 89 -3.88 7.59 -7.45
N GLU A 90 -3.81 6.39 -8.02
CA GLU A 90 -4.83 5.84 -8.89
C GLU A 90 -5.23 4.45 -8.39
N LYS A 91 -6.52 4.17 -8.34
CA LYS A 91 -6.99 2.87 -7.89
C LYS A 91 -6.70 1.81 -8.94
N LEU A 92 -6.09 0.70 -8.50
CA LEU A 92 -5.84 -0.49 -9.32
C LEU A 92 -6.83 -1.60 -9.01
N GLY A 93 -7.30 -1.69 -7.78
CA GLY A 93 -8.17 -2.75 -7.34
C GLY A 93 -8.38 -2.69 -5.85
N HIS A 94 -8.90 -3.78 -5.28
CA HIS A 94 -9.17 -3.87 -3.85
C HIS A 94 -8.83 -5.28 -3.39
N CYS A 95 -8.18 -5.40 -2.24
CA CYS A 95 -7.78 -6.71 -1.73
C CYS A 95 -8.95 -7.41 -1.02
N THR A 96 -8.81 -8.72 -0.86
CA THR A 96 -9.76 -9.48 -0.03
C THR A 96 -9.53 -9.15 1.44
N SER A 97 -10.54 -9.40 2.28
CA SER A 97 -10.39 -9.23 3.72
C SER A 97 -9.33 -10.17 4.30
N GLU A 98 -9.21 -11.38 3.74
CA GLU A 98 -8.19 -12.34 4.18
C GLU A 98 -6.78 -11.81 3.94
N LEU A 99 -6.54 -11.24 2.77
CA LEU A 99 -5.23 -10.68 2.46
C LEU A 99 -4.92 -9.47 3.35
N PHE A 100 -5.91 -8.61 3.55
CA PHE A 100 -5.75 -7.43 4.39
C PHE A 100 -5.41 -7.83 5.83
N ASP A 101 -6.11 -8.84 6.36
CA ASP A 101 -5.86 -9.36 7.70
C ASP A 101 -4.45 -9.97 7.81
N GLU A 102 -3.99 -10.67 6.78
CA GLU A 102 -2.64 -11.23 6.79
C GLU A 102 -1.58 -10.15 6.88
N VAL A 103 -1.75 -9.05 6.14
CA VAL A 103 -0.83 -7.92 6.22
C VAL A 103 -0.85 -7.30 7.62
N ARG A 104 -2.06 -7.13 8.20
CA ARG A 104 -2.20 -6.57 9.54
C ARG A 104 -1.52 -7.43 10.60
N VAL A 105 -1.66 -8.75 10.50
CA VAL A 105 -1.04 -9.69 11.44
C VAL A 105 0.47 -9.57 11.40
N ARG A 106 1.06 -9.40 10.23
CA ARG A 106 2.51 -9.25 10.10
C ARG A 106 2.99 -7.88 10.57
N LEU A 107 2.16 -6.86 10.38
CA LEU A 107 2.52 -5.49 10.74
C LEU A 107 2.38 -5.22 12.24
N ALA A 108 1.36 -5.80 12.88
CA ALA A 108 1.02 -5.51 14.27
C ALA A 108 2.21 -5.65 15.24
N PRO A 109 3.00 -6.74 15.20
CA PRO A 109 4.14 -6.85 16.12
C PRO A 109 5.18 -5.74 15.94
N LEU A 110 5.33 -5.22 14.73
CA LEU A 110 6.27 -4.14 14.45
C LEU A 110 5.82 -2.82 15.08
N LEU A 111 4.52 -2.71 15.38
CA LEU A 111 3.93 -1.53 16.01
C LEU A 111 3.68 -1.74 17.51
N GLY A 112 4.05 -2.90 18.04
CA GLY A 112 3.89 -3.20 19.46
C GLY A 112 2.54 -3.77 19.84
N TYR A 113 1.80 -4.28 18.87
CA TYR A 113 0.47 -4.87 19.14
C TYR A 113 0.47 -6.38 19.16
#